data_3b3ffaac2d8f4ebf9f9e6d0ae524cb74
#
_entry.id   3b3ffaac2d8f4ebf9f9e6d0ae524cb74
#
_cell.length_a   1.000
_cell.length_b   1.000
_cell.length_c   1.000
_cell.angle_alpha   90.00
_cell.angle_beta   90.00
_cell.angle_gamma   90.00
#
_symmetry.space_group_name_H-M   'P 1'
#
loop_
_entity.id
_entity.type
_entity.pdbx_description
1 polymer ?
#
loop_
_entity_poly.entity_id
_entity_poly.type
_entity_poly.pdbx_seq_one_letter_code
_entity_poly.pdbx_strand_id
1 'polypeptide(L)'
;MVSGHSLSRRTMLGGVFALSAASTARAQDLTKASIALLRLSSSGPIFIAQEKGWFKEAGLDLTLKDFQAAAQVPLAVVSGDADLGVTAFTAGFFNLAAKGGLVVVAAQSAERPGYQLNVIAVTNAAWDAGVRSVKDLAGKRVAVTTVGSSVHYSLEVVAKKHGVDTKSLTIVALQTIPNMVAAFKGGQVDAAVFPITTFRQVEAEGSGKPIAYVGDEVPWQLGAVFTSPKTIADRRPLVEKFLVGYRRGAAAYHEAFGKRENGKLVPGPNYEEMIGILSSVLKQPPALVAAGLPFIDPDGRLDVGDIYKQVAFWQSTGQVARDADPKAFIDLSFVQGHFNVPGK
;
A
#
# COMPACT_ATOMS: atom_id res chain seq x y z
N MET A 1 -68.27 7.81 -78.94
CA MET A 1 -68.02 9.30 -78.83
C MET A 1 -67.35 9.56 -77.54
N VAL A 2 -66.22 10.33 -77.62
CA VAL A 2 -65.54 11.06 -76.48
C VAL A 2 -64.82 10.18 -75.47
N SER A 3 -63.61 9.87 -75.64
CA SER A 3 -62.35 10.58 -75.28
C SER A 3 -62.27 11.07 -73.90
N GLY A 4 -61.48 10.46 -73.06
CA GLY A 4 -61.04 10.91 -71.73
C GLY A 4 -59.63 10.49 -71.37
N HIS A 5 -58.68 11.44 -71.43
CA HIS A 5 -57.28 11.24 -71.17
C HIS A 5 -57.05 11.13 -69.64
N SER A 6 -56.28 10.11 -69.26
CA SER A 6 -55.81 9.96 -67.89
C SER A 6 -54.30 10.23 -67.83
N LEU A 7 -53.92 11.24 -67.08
CA LEU A 7 -52.59 11.64 -66.77
C LEU A 7 -51.92 10.72 -65.70
N SER A 8 -50.83 10.17 -66.08
CA SER A 8 -49.94 9.37 -65.18
C SER A 8 -49.23 10.27 -64.19
N ARG A 9 -49.38 10.00 -62.87
CA ARG A 9 -48.58 10.56 -61.82
C ARG A 9 -47.41 9.59 -61.48
N ARG A 10 -46.21 9.94 -61.90
CA ARG A 10 -44.99 9.33 -61.45
C ARG A 10 -44.71 9.77 -60.00
N THR A 11 -44.81 8.85 -59.06
CA THR A 11 -44.36 9.02 -57.68
C THR A 11 -42.88 8.70 -57.57
N MET A 12 -42.05 9.71 -57.36
CA MET A 12 -40.65 9.52 -57.01
C MET A 12 -40.59 9.05 -55.54
N LEU A 13 -40.17 7.82 -55.31
CA LEU A 13 -39.69 7.37 -53.97
C LEU A 13 -38.26 7.82 -53.80
N GLY A 14 -38.07 8.87 -53.00
CA GLY A 14 -36.76 9.26 -52.48
C GLY A 14 -36.35 8.32 -51.36
N GLY A 15 -35.44 7.40 -51.64
CA GLY A 15 -34.83 6.56 -50.61
C GLY A 15 -33.86 7.37 -49.80
N VAL A 16 -34.15 7.63 -48.51
CA VAL A 16 -33.21 8.13 -47.52
C VAL A 16 -32.34 6.98 -47.06
N PHE A 17 -31.12 6.88 -47.58
CA PHE A 17 -30.08 6.04 -47.02
C PHE A 17 -29.60 6.64 -45.71
N ALA A 18 -30.13 6.18 -44.57
CA ALA A 18 -29.54 6.43 -43.28
C ALA A 18 -28.22 5.63 -43.17
N LEU A 19 -27.09 6.31 -43.38
CA LEU A 19 -25.77 5.76 -42.99
C LEU A 19 -25.76 5.65 -41.46
N SER A 20 -26.05 4.49 -40.93
CA SER A 20 -25.74 4.13 -39.56
C SER A 20 -24.21 4.04 -39.44
N ALA A 21 -23.57 5.11 -38.96
CA ALA A 21 -22.20 5.08 -38.52
C ALA A 21 -22.13 4.16 -37.29
N ALA A 22 -21.92 2.88 -37.52
CA ALA A 22 -21.54 1.93 -36.50
C ALA A 22 -20.16 2.40 -35.99
N SER A 23 -20.15 3.14 -34.87
CA SER A 23 -18.93 3.36 -34.10
C SER A 23 -18.43 2.00 -33.68
N THR A 24 -17.51 1.42 -34.44
CA THR A 24 -16.72 0.28 -33.98
C THR A 24 -15.91 0.81 -32.79
N ALA A 25 -16.41 0.58 -31.57
CA ALA A 25 -15.62 0.71 -30.36
C ALA A 25 -14.40 -0.20 -30.57
N ARG A 26 -13.30 0.38 -30.98
CA ARG A 26 -12.02 -0.32 -31.10
C ARG A 26 -11.72 -0.78 -29.68
N ALA A 27 -11.73 -2.09 -29.42
CA ALA A 27 -11.24 -2.64 -28.18
C ALA A 27 -9.85 -2.05 -27.97
N GLN A 28 -9.71 -1.19 -26.96
CA GLN A 28 -8.45 -0.54 -26.67
C GLN A 28 -7.51 -1.66 -26.23
N ASP A 29 -6.44 -1.92 -26.98
CA ASP A 29 -5.42 -2.88 -26.59
C ASP A 29 -4.81 -2.47 -25.25
N LEU A 30 -5.16 -3.21 -24.20
CA LEU A 30 -4.68 -2.93 -22.85
C LEU A 30 -3.18 -3.24 -22.74
N THR A 31 -2.43 -2.32 -22.18
CA THR A 31 -1.03 -2.56 -21.85
C THR A 31 -0.94 -3.54 -20.70
N LYS A 32 -0.33 -4.72 -20.90
CA LYS A 32 -0.09 -5.67 -19.81
C LYS A 32 0.94 -5.11 -18.82
N ALA A 33 0.60 -5.19 -17.55
CA ALA A 33 1.44 -4.75 -16.44
C ALA A 33 1.27 -5.70 -15.25
N SER A 34 2.30 -5.75 -14.40
CA SER A 34 2.25 -6.50 -13.15
C SER A 34 2.76 -5.67 -11.98
N ILE A 35 2.14 -5.87 -10.81
CA ILE A 35 2.57 -5.22 -9.57
C ILE A 35 2.76 -6.26 -8.46
N ALA A 36 3.92 -6.19 -7.80
CA ALA A 36 4.23 -6.96 -6.62
C ALA A 36 3.73 -6.23 -5.36
N LEU A 37 3.02 -6.91 -4.47
CA LEU A 37 2.43 -6.32 -3.27
C LEU A 37 2.21 -7.36 -2.15
N LEU A 38 1.80 -6.88 -0.97
CA LEU A 38 1.24 -7.69 0.09
C LEU A 38 -0.28 -7.48 0.18
N ARG A 39 -1.05 -8.55 0.46
CA ARG A 39 -2.50 -8.45 0.73
C ARG A 39 -2.77 -7.88 2.11
N LEU A 40 -2.55 -6.59 2.25
CA LEU A 40 -2.79 -5.82 3.48
C LEU A 40 -3.66 -4.60 3.16
N SER A 41 -4.32 -4.04 4.16
CA SER A 41 -5.13 -2.82 4.00
C SER A 41 -4.34 -1.62 3.47
N SER A 42 -3.02 -1.60 3.67
CA SER A 42 -2.10 -0.60 3.10
C SER A 42 -2.01 -0.62 1.56
N SER A 43 -2.42 -1.72 0.92
CA SER A 43 -2.55 -1.82 -0.55
C SER A 43 -3.98 -1.54 -1.03
N GLY A 44 -4.88 -1.10 -0.15
CA GLY A 44 -6.30 -0.86 -0.40
C GLY A 44 -6.62 -0.07 -1.67
N PRO A 45 -5.93 1.05 -1.97
CA PRO A 45 -6.14 1.80 -3.21
C PRO A 45 -6.03 0.96 -4.48
N ILE A 46 -5.07 0.03 -4.51
CA ILE A 46 -4.85 -0.84 -5.66
C ILE A 46 -6.00 -1.84 -5.80
N PHE A 47 -6.44 -2.43 -4.69
CA PHE A 47 -7.57 -3.36 -4.68
C PHE A 47 -8.86 -2.67 -5.13
N ILE A 48 -9.15 -1.47 -4.61
CA ILE A 48 -10.29 -0.67 -5.02
C ILE A 48 -10.22 -0.34 -6.51
N ALA A 49 -9.09 0.18 -6.98
CA ALA A 49 -8.91 0.53 -8.39
C ALA A 49 -9.04 -0.67 -9.33
N GLN A 50 -8.57 -1.84 -8.90
CA GLN A 50 -8.69 -3.10 -9.66
C GLN A 50 -10.14 -3.56 -9.76
N GLU A 51 -10.86 -3.63 -8.65
CA GLU A 51 -12.27 -4.07 -8.60
C GLU A 51 -13.20 -3.08 -9.31
N LYS A 52 -12.91 -1.78 -9.22
CA LYS A 52 -13.65 -0.73 -9.94
C LYS A 52 -13.31 -0.65 -11.43
N GLY A 53 -12.35 -1.43 -11.92
CA GLY A 53 -11.92 -1.43 -13.32
C GLY A 53 -11.12 -0.20 -13.74
N TRP A 54 -10.67 0.65 -12.81
CA TRP A 54 -10.00 1.92 -13.13
C TRP A 54 -8.63 1.76 -13.76
N PHE A 55 -7.95 0.64 -13.55
CA PHE A 55 -6.74 0.32 -14.31
C PHE A 55 -7.06 0.00 -15.78
N LYS A 56 -8.14 -0.73 -16.04
CA LYS A 56 -8.59 -1.00 -17.42
C LYS A 56 -9.00 0.28 -18.14
N GLU A 57 -9.75 1.16 -17.47
CA GLU A 57 -10.12 2.48 -17.99
C GLU A 57 -8.88 3.34 -18.29
N ALA A 58 -7.80 3.21 -17.49
CA ALA A 58 -6.52 3.85 -17.76
C ALA A 58 -5.70 3.16 -18.88
N GLY A 59 -6.20 2.07 -19.47
CA GLY A 59 -5.55 1.32 -20.53
C GLY A 59 -4.53 0.29 -20.05
N LEU A 60 -4.70 -0.24 -18.81
CA LEU A 60 -3.87 -1.31 -18.25
C LEU A 60 -4.68 -2.60 -17.99
N ASP A 61 -4.07 -3.73 -18.34
CA ASP A 61 -4.41 -5.05 -17.83
C ASP A 61 -3.41 -5.41 -16.73
N LEU A 62 -3.79 -5.14 -15.46
CA LEU A 62 -2.89 -5.23 -14.32
C LEU A 62 -3.02 -6.58 -13.61
N THR A 63 -1.91 -7.31 -13.49
CA THR A 63 -1.79 -8.54 -12.71
C THR A 63 -1.20 -8.24 -11.33
N LEU A 64 -1.89 -8.68 -10.26
CA LEU A 64 -1.40 -8.57 -8.89
C LEU A 64 -0.56 -9.81 -8.55
N LYS A 65 0.64 -9.60 -8.01
CA LYS A 65 1.57 -10.65 -7.54
C LYS A 65 1.75 -10.54 -6.03
N ASP A 66 1.27 -11.55 -5.31
CA ASP A 66 1.22 -11.54 -3.85
C ASP A 66 2.53 -12.05 -3.22
N PHE A 67 3.02 -11.33 -2.21
CA PHE A 67 4.18 -11.69 -1.42
C PHE A 67 3.85 -11.73 0.08
N GLN A 68 4.69 -12.41 0.86
CA GLN A 68 4.47 -12.66 2.30
C GLN A 68 5.33 -11.78 3.23
N ALA A 69 6.25 -10.99 2.66
CA ALA A 69 7.11 -10.06 3.39
C ALA A 69 7.50 -8.86 2.50
N ALA A 70 7.62 -7.69 3.11
CA ALA A 70 7.98 -6.44 2.43
C ALA A 70 9.31 -6.52 1.66
N ALA A 71 10.29 -7.24 2.21
CA ALA A 71 11.62 -7.37 1.60
C ALA A 71 11.64 -8.14 0.26
N GLN A 72 10.61 -8.94 -0.03
CA GLN A 72 10.52 -9.73 -1.26
C GLN A 72 10.08 -8.88 -2.47
N VAL A 73 9.26 -7.85 -2.23
CA VAL A 73 8.66 -7.03 -3.29
C VAL A 73 9.69 -6.25 -4.12
N PRO A 74 10.68 -5.55 -3.52
CA PRO A 74 11.72 -4.85 -4.27
C PRO A 74 12.56 -5.80 -5.14
N LEU A 75 12.81 -7.02 -4.67
CA LEU A 75 13.54 -8.03 -5.43
C LEU A 75 12.81 -8.44 -6.70
N ALA A 76 11.48 -8.62 -6.63
CA ALA A 76 10.66 -8.93 -7.79
C ALA A 76 10.67 -7.81 -8.85
N VAL A 77 10.79 -6.55 -8.45
CA VAL A 77 10.93 -5.43 -9.39
C VAL A 77 12.33 -5.37 -10.00
N VAL A 78 13.37 -5.57 -9.20
CA VAL A 78 14.77 -5.54 -9.68
C VAL A 78 15.05 -6.71 -10.62
N SER A 79 14.49 -7.90 -10.36
CA SER A 79 14.62 -9.08 -11.24
C SER A 79 13.80 -8.94 -12.54
N GLY A 80 12.85 -8.02 -12.61
CA GLY A 80 11.92 -7.91 -13.74
C GLY A 80 10.73 -8.87 -13.66
N ASP A 81 10.54 -9.57 -12.54
CA ASP A 81 9.36 -10.41 -12.31
C ASP A 81 8.08 -9.56 -12.17
N ALA A 82 8.21 -8.31 -11.73
CA ALA A 82 7.13 -7.34 -11.69
C ALA A 82 7.57 -6.00 -12.28
N ASP A 83 6.64 -5.31 -12.98
CA ASP A 83 6.89 -3.98 -13.54
C ASP A 83 6.90 -2.91 -12.45
N LEU A 84 6.05 -3.09 -11.45
CA LEU A 84 5.82 -2.16 -10.34
C LEU A 84 5.89 -2.93 -9.02
N GLY A 85 6.13 -2.19 -7.94
CA GLY A 85 6.03 -2.70 -6.59
C GLY A 85 5.34 -1.71 -5.66
N VAL A 86 4.65 -2.21 -4.65
CA VAL A 86 4.14 -1.41 -3.55
C VAL A 86 4.39 -2.15 -2.25
N THR A 87 5.16 -1.54 -1.35
CA THR A 87 5.45 -2.11 -0.03
C THR A 87 6.02 -1.07 0.92
N ALA A 88 6.11 -1.47 2.19
CA ALA A 88 6.79 -0.71 3.22
C ALA A 88 8.31 -0.61 2.96
N PHE A 89 8.91 0.51 3.33
CA PHE A 89 10.35 0.71 3.26
C PHE A 89 11.10 -0.25 4.20
N THR A 90 12.23 -0.74 3.71
CA THR A 90 13.16 -1.60 4.47
C THR A 90 14.59 -1.14 4.22
N ALA A 91 15.54 -1.49 5.08
CA ALA A 91 16.95 -1.23 4.83
C ALA A 91 17.41 -1.85 3.50
N GLY A 92 16.92 -3.06 3.18
CA GLY A 92 17.18 -3.73 1.89
C GLY A 92 16.62 -2.97 0.70
N PHE A 93 15.43 -2.36 0.83
CA PHE A 93 14.87 -1.48 -0.20
C PHE A 93 15.80 -0.31 -0.49
N PHE A 94 16.23 0.41 0.56
CA PHE A 94 17.10 1.58 0.40
C PHE A 94 18.45 1.22 -0.21
N ASN A 95 19.03 0.08 0.15
CA ASN A 95 20.27 -0.40 -0.48
C ASN A 95 20.11 -0.75 -1.96
N LEU A 96 18.97 -1.34 -2.37
CA LEU A 96 18.68 -1.61 -3.78
C LEU A 96 18.44 -0.32 -4.56
N ALA A 97 17.70 0.62 -3.96
CA ALA A 97 17.39 1.91 -4.56
C ALA A 97 18.65 2.78 -4.73
N ALA A 98 19.52 2.85 -3.72
CA ALA A 98 20.78 3.58 -3.78
C ALA A 98 21.74 3.03 -4.85
N LYS A 99 21.65 1.72 -5.16
CA LYS A 99 22.40 1.09 -6.26
C LYS A 99 21.77 1.30 -7.65
N GLY A 100 20.72 2.14 -7.74
CA GLY A 100 20.04 2.42 -8.99
C GLY A 100 19.07 1.31 -9.45
N GLY A 101 18.66 0.41 -8.56
CA GLY A 101 17.72 -0.66 -8.90
C GLY A 101 16.25 -0.28 -8.85
N LEU A 102 15.91 0.78 -8.11
CA LEU A 102 14.53 1.18 -7.84
C LEU A 102 14.35 2.70 -7.88
N VAL A 103 13.15 3.13 -8.30
CA VAL A 103 12.72 4.53 -8.27
C VAL A 103 11.35 4.61 -7.60
N VAL A 104 11.24 5.43 -6.57
CA VAL A 104 9.99 5.75 -5.87
C VAL A 104 9.20 6.74 -6.70
N VAL A 105 7.91 6.44 -6.96
CA VAL A 105 7.05 7.25 -7.84
C VAL A 105 5.78 7.76 -7.17
N ALA A 106 5.34 7.18 -6.05
CA ALA A 106 4.20 7.67 -5.24
C ALA A 106 4.25 7.10 -3.81
N ALA A 107 3.51 7.71 -2.89
CA ALA A 107 3.31 7.16 -1.55
C ALA A 107 2.41 5.92 -1.57
N GLN A 108 2.58 5.04 -0.58
CA GLN A 108 1.64 3.97 -0.27
C GLN A 108 0.73 4.42 0.88
N SER A 109 1.22 4.34 2.11
CA SER A 109 0.49 4.66 3.34
C SER A 109 1.45 5.22 4.38
N ALA A 110 0.90 5.82 5.43
CA ALA A 110 1.70 6.38 6.51
C ALA A 110 1.09 6.04 7.88
N GLU A 111 1.98 5.89 8.87
CA GLU A 111 1.60 5.92 10.28
C GLU A 111 1.18 7.34 10.64
N ARG A 112 -0.02 7.50 11.18
CA ARG A 112 -0.57 8.79 11.62
C ARG A 112 -1.42 8.58 12.88
N PRO A 113 -1.48 9.52 13.80
CA PRO A 113 -2.37 9.43 14.96
C PRO A 113 -3.83 9.20 14.55
N GLY A 114 -4.47 8.24 15.21
CA GLY A 114 -5.84 7.83 14.91
C GLY A 114 -6.02 6.91 13.70
N TYR A 115 -4.94 6.63 12.95
CA TYR A 115 -4.92 5.63 11.87
C TYR A 115 -4.03 4.47 12.28
N GLN A 116 -4.62 3.29 12.34
CA GLN A 116 -3.90 2.11 12.78
C GLN A 116 -3.31 1.37 11.59
N LEU A 117 -1.99 1.25 11.56
CA LEU A 117 -1.27 0.57 10.48
C LEU A 117 -0.39 -0.57 11.01
N ASN A 118 0.50 -0.29 11.97
CA ASN A 118 1.22 -1.31 12.70
C ASN A 118 0.93 -1.23 14.20
N VAL A 119 1.06 -2.36 14.87
CA VAL A 119 0.84 -2.50 16.30
C VAL A 119 1.95 -3.33 16.93
N ILE A 120 2.42 -2.91 18.10
CA ILE A 120 3.24 -3.73 18.98
C ILE A 120 2.28 -4.48 19.88
N ALA A 121 2.31 -5.81 19.79
CA ALA A 121 1.45 -6.69 20.54
C ALA A 121 2.24 -7.68 21.39
N VAL A 122 1.65 -8.14 22.48
CA VAL A 122 2.23 -9.14 23.37
C VAL A 122 1.31 -10.35 23.46
N THR A 123 1.89 -11.53 23.65
CA THR A 123 1.14 -12.77 23.93
C THR A 123 0.37 -12.66 25.25
N ASN A 124 -0.67 -13.45 25.43
CA ASN A 124 -1.38 -13.49 26.71
C ASN A 124 -0.44 -13.87 27.86
N ALA A 125 0.47 -14.83 27.66
CA ALA A 125 1.43 -15.22 28.69
C ALA A 125 2.36 -14.05 29.09
N ALA A 126 2.88 -13.28 28.12
CA ALA A 126 3.68 -12.08 28.41
C ALA A 126 2.84 -11.01 29.11
N TRP A 127 1.59 -10.82 28.65
CA TRP A 127 0.65 -9.91 29.31
C TRP A 127 0.39 -10.31 30.76
N ASP A 128 0.13 -11.55 31.06
CA ASP A 128 -0.13 -12.06 32.42
C ASP A 128 1.13 -11.99 33.28
N ALA A 129 2.32 -12.10 32.67
CA ALA A 129 3.61 -11.87 33.33
C ALA A 129 3.97 -10.37 33.54
N GLY A 130 3.05 -9.43 33.24
CA GLY A 130 3.19 -8.02 33.54
C GLY A 130 3.70 -7.13 32.40
N VAL A 131 3.86 -7.64 31.16
CA VAL A 131 4.22 -6.81 30.00
C VAL A 131 3.00 -6.03 29.52
N ARG A 132 2.89 -4.75 29.91
CA ARG A 132 1.71 -3.90 29.65
C ARG A 132 2.01 -2.69 28.75
N SER A 133 3.29 -2.37 28.58
CA SER A 133 3.75 -1.21 27.85
C SER A 133 5.06 -1.51 27.10
N VAL A 134 5.44 -0.61 26.22
CA VAL A 134 6.72 -0.69 25.48
C VAL A 134 7.93 -0.75 26.43
N LYS A 135 7.85 -0.10 27.60
CA LYS A 135 8.93 -0.10 28.60
C LYS A 135 9.19 -1.48 29.21
N ASP A 136 8.20 -2.34 29.22
CA ASP A 136 8.29 -3.69 29.79
C ASP A 136 8.90 -4.72 28.81
N LEU A 137 9.27 -4.29 27.59
CA LEU A 137 9.85 -5.18 26.57
C LEU A 137 11.31 -5.53 26.83
N ALA A 138 12.03 -4.84 27.73
CA ALA A 138 13.42 -5.16 28.05
C ALA A 138 13.59 -6.64 28.40
N GLY A 139 14.56 -7.32 27.79
CA GLY A 139 14.81 -8.75 27.94
C GLY A 139 13.82 -9.69 27.22
N LYS A 140 12.83 -9.17 26.50
CA LYS A 140 11.80 -9.97 25.82
C LYS A 140 12.21 -10.35 24.40
N ARG A 141 11.65 -11.47 23.92
CA ARG A 141 11.77 -11.95 22.54
C ARG A 141 10.73 -11.26 21.68
N VAL A 142 11.14 -10.45 20.72
CA VAL A 142 10.22 -9.66 19.87
C VAL A 142 10.34 -10.12 18.42
N ALA A 143 9.24 -10.62 17.86
CA ALA A 143 9.19 -11.07 16.48
C ALA A 143 9.12 -9.89 15.49
N VAL A 144 9.94 -10.01 14.45
CA VAL A 144 9.90 -9.17 13.25
C VAL A 144 10.03 -10.08 12.01
N THR A 145 9.73 -9.57 10.80
CA THR A 145 9.98 -10.37 9.60
C THR A 145 11.47 -10.55 9.36
N THR A 146 12.21 -9.43 9.27
CA THR A 146 13.67 -9.45 9.13
C THR A 146 14.27 -8.27 9.91
N VAL A 147 15.53 -8.37 10.30
CA VAL A 147 16.29 -7.20 10.74
C VAL A 147 16.36 -6.20 9.59
N GLY A 148 16.10 -4.93 9.85
CA GLY A 148 15.98 -3.90 8.82
C GLY A 148 14.61 -3.84 8.11
N SER A 149 13.60 -4.63 8.54
CA SER A 149 12.24 -4.52 8.02
C SER A 149 11.49 -3.30 8.56
N SER A 150 10.36 -2.96 7.92
CA SER A 150 9.47 -1.88 8.38
C SER A 150 8.92 -2.10 9.79
N VAL A 151 8.58 -3.35 10.13
CA VAL A 151 8.12 -3.70 11.48
C VAL A 151 9.25 -3.62 12.49
N HIS A 152 10.51 -3.88 12.09
CA HIS A 152 11.68 -3.62 12.92
C HIS A 152 11.87 -2.11 13.13
N TYR A 153 11.76 -1.29 12.06
CA TYR A 153 11.79 0.16 12.17
C TYR A 153 10.72 0.70 13.13
N SER A 154 9.48 0.20 13.02
CA SER A 154 8.40 0.55 13.93
C SER A 154 8.77 0.30 15.40
N LEU A 155 9.37 -0.87 15.69
CA LEU A 155 9.84 -1.19 17.05
C LEU A 155 10.92 -0.22 17.52
N GLU A 156 11.92 0.04 16.67
CA GLU A 156 13.06 0.92 16.99
C GLU A 156 12.61 2.34 17.32
N VAL A 157 11.75 2.94 16.48
CA VAL A 157 11.32 4.34 16.69
C VAL A 157 10.40 4.49 17.90
N VAL A 158 9.54 3.49 18.17
CA VAL A 158 8.66 3.52 19.34
C VAL A 158 9.46 3.23 20.61
N ALA A 159 10.34 2.23 20.61
CA ALA A 159 11.23 1.94 21.73
C ALA A 159 12.08 3.16 22.11
N LYS A 160 12.69 3.82 21.12
CA LYS A 160 13.45 5.06 21.31
C LYS A 160 12.63 6.17 21.98
N LYS A 161 11.37 6.38 21.53
CA LYS A 161 10.45 7.35 22.14
C LYS A 161 10.21 7.07 23.62
N HIS A 162 10.11 5.78 23.98
CA HIS A 162 9.88 5.33 25.36
C HIS A 162 11.17 5.16 26.19
N GLY A 163 12.34 5.46 25.63
CA GLY A 163 13.63 5.33 26.31
C GLY A 163 14.08 3.88 26.51
N VAL A 164 13.57 2.96 25.71
CA VAL A 164 13.97 1.53 25.72
C VAL A 164 15.15 1.32 24.76
N ASP A 165 16.27 0.79 25.27
CA ASP A 165 17.38 0.36 24.43
C ASP A 165 17.00 -0.97 23.74
N THR A 166 16.85 -0.93 22.43
CA THR A 166 16.50 -2.13 21.65
C THR A 166 17.56 -3.23 21.67
N LYS A 167 18.81 -2.91 22.07
CA LYS A 167 19.84 -3.93 22.34
C LYS A 167 19.50 -4.83 23.54
N SER A 168 18.62 -4.38 24.43
CA SER A 168 18.10 -5.21 25.52
C SER A 168 17.06 -6.22 25.07
N LEU A 169 16.55 -6.13 23.84
CA LEU A 169 15.56 -7.03 23.27
C LEU A 169 16.24 -8.20 22.53
N THR A 170 15.59 -9.35 22.51
CA THR A 170 15.97 -10.44 21.61
C THR A 170 15.10 -10.33 20.34
N ILE A 171 15.65 -9.80 19.26
CA ILE A 171 14.95 -9.71 17.97
C ILE A 171 14.91 -11.09 17.31
N VAL A 172 13.71 -11.61 17.06
CA VAL A 172 13.49 -12.91 16.41
C VAL A 172 13.01 -12.67 14.98
N ALA A 173 13.89 -12.88 14.01
CA ALA A 173 13.59 -12.73 12.59
C ALA A 173 12.94 -14.00 12.03
N LEU A 174 11.66 -13.93 11.62
CA LEU A 174 10.85 -15.08 11.23
C LEU A 174 10.49 -15.10 9.74
N GLN A 175 11.09 -14.20 8.95
CA GLN A 175 11.03 -14.08 7.49
C GLN A 175 9.68 -13.65 6.91
N THR A 176 8.57 -14.18 7.40
CA THR A 176 7.22 -13.91 6.85
C THR A 176 6.22 -13.58 7.96
N ILE A 177 5.17 -12.85 7.60
CA ILE A 177 4.06 -12.53 8.53
C ILE A 177 3.40 -13.82 9.05
N PRO A 178 3.09 -14.84 8.23
CA PRO A 178 2.53 -16.10 8.72
C PRO A 178 3.40 -16.79 9.77
N ASN A 179 4.71 -16.81 9.58
CA ASN A 179 5.64 -17.39 10.57
C ASN A 179 5.63 -16.60 11.89
N MET A 180 5.52 -15.26 11.82
CA MET A 180 5.39 -14.43 13.02
C MET A 180 4.10 -14.77 13.78
N VAL A 181 2.97 -14.93 13.08
CA VAL A 181 1.69 -15.32 13.69
C VAL A 181 1.81 -16.70 14.37
N ALA A 182 2.40 -17.67 13.67
CA ALA A 182 2.58 -19.02 14.22
C ALA A 182 3.46 -19.02 15.49
N ALA A 183 4.61 -18.33 15.45
CA ALA A 183 5.52 -18.21 16.59
C ALA A 183 4.89 -17.46 17.78
N PHE A 184 4.13 -16.41 17.50
CA PHE A 184 3.40 -15.64 18.53
C PHE A 184 2.33 -16.49 19.21
N LYS A 185 1.48 -17.15 18.44
CA LYS A 185 0.43 -18.06 18.98
C LYS A 185 1.02 -19.27 19.70
N GLY A 186 2.17 -19.78 19.24
CA GLY A 186 2.90 -20.89 19.85
C GLY A 186 3.75 -20.51 21.07
N GLY A 187 3.79 -19.24 21.51
CA GLY A 187 4.57 -18.80 22.66
C GLY A 187 6.08 -18.83 22.44
N GLN A 188 6.55 -18.91 21.20
CA GLN A 188 7.98 -18.90 20.87
C GLN A 188 8.59 -17.51 21.01
N VAL A 189 7.77 -16.46 21.01
CA VAL A 189 8.11 -15.06 21.24
C VAL A 189 7.18 -14.48 22.29
N ASP A 190 7.59 -13.38 22.92
CA ASP A 190 6.82 -12.70 23.95
C ASP A 190 5.98 -11.56 23.37
N ALA A 191 6.52 -10.93 22.31
CA ALA A 191 5.90 -9.83 21.58
C ALA A 191 6.14 -9.94 20.07
N ALA A 192 5.38 -9.17 19.30
CA ALA A 192 5.57 -9.03 17.88
C ALA A 192 5.11 -7.65 17.41
N VAL A 193 5.68 -7.18 16.28
CA VAL A 193 5.14 -6.02 15.57
C VAL A 193 4.39 -6.51 14.34
N PHE A 194 3.08 -6.34 14.34
CA PHE A 194 2.21 -6.81 13.26
C PHE A 194 1.63 -5.67 12.43
N PRO A 195 1.42 -5.89 11.12
CA PRO A 195 0.42 -5.13 10.38
C PRO A 195 -0.95 -5.28 11.05
N ILE A 196 -1.69 -4.19 11.15
CA ILE A 196 -2.91 -4.14 11.97
C ILE A 196 -3.97 -5.15 11.54
N THR A 197 -4.18 -5.37 10.24
CA THR A 197 -5.15 -6.36 9.74
C THR A 197 -4.80 -7.78 10.17
N THR A 198 -3.51 -8.11 10.22
CA THR A 198 -3.03 -9.39 10.76
C THR A 198 -3.29 -9.47 12.27
N PHE A 199 -2.97 -8.39 13.01
CA PHE A 199 -3.17 -8.40 14.46
C PHE A 199 -4.64 -8.48 14.82
N ARG A 200 -5.56 -7.85 14.08
CA ARG A 200 -7.00 -7.95 14.33
C ARG A 200 -7.51 -9.39 14.28
N GLN A 201 -6.94 -10.24 13.42
CA GLN A 201 -7.24 -11.67 13.42
C GLN A 201 -6.71 -12.36 14.69
N VAL A 202 -5.43 -12.11 15.04
CA VAL A 202 -4.80 -12.65 16.25
C VAL A 202 -5.56 -12.24 17.51
N GLU A 203 -6.00 -10.99 17.59
CA GLU A 203 -6.80 -10.44 18.70
C GLU A 203 -8.20 -11.06 18.76
N ALA A 204 -8.88 -11.20 17.61
CA ALA A 204 -10.20 -11.84 17.53
C ALA A 204 -10.18 -13.31 17.95
N GLU A 205 -9.06 -13.99 17.72
CA GLU A 205 -8.82 -15.36 18.21
C GLU A 205 -8.41 -15.42 19.69
N GLY A 206 -8.33 -14.26 20.37
CA GLY A 206 -7.95 -14.18 21.78
C GLY A 206 -6.48 -14.50 22.06
N SER A 207 -5.58 -14.43 21.07
CA SER A 207 -4.20 -14.90 21.19
C SER A 207 -3.20 -13.85 21.68
N GLY A 208 -3.59 -12.58 21.87
CA GLY A 208 -2.70 -11.52 22.36
C GLY A 208 -3.39 -10.19 22.55
N LYS A 209 -2.63 -9.21 23.03
CA LYS A 209 -3.11 -7.86 23.37
C LYS A 209 -2.19 -6.79 22.78
N PRO A 210 -2.73 -5.64 22.33
CA PRO A 210 -1.92 -4.51 21.88
C PRO A 210 -1.32 -3.79 23.09
N ILE A 211 -0.08 -3.31 22.96
CA ILE A 211 0.55 -2.42 23.95
C ILE A 211 0.91 -1.05 23.35
N ALA A 212 0.99 -0.92 22.03
CA ALA A 212 1.17 0.37 21.35
C ALA A 212 0.71 0.29 19.90
N TYR A 213 -0.01 1.30 19.43
CA TYR A 213 -0.27 1.54 18.01
C TYR A 213 0.79 2.51 17.50
N VAL A 214 1.55 2.09 16.49
CA VAL A 214 2.75 2.80 16.05
C VAL A 214 2.45 4.21 15.58
N GLY A 215 1.36 4.42 14.85
CA GLY A 215 0.96 5.74 14.35
C GLY A 215 0.61 6.75 15.44
N ASP A 216 0.08 6.29 16.58
CA ASP A 216 -0.21 7.14 17.75
C ASP A 216 1.08 7.49 18.51
N GLU A 217 2.10 6.66 18.37
CA GLU A 217 3.39 6.88 19.00
C GLU A 217 4.33 7.74 18.14
N VAL A 218 4.56 7.35 16.91
CA VAL A 218 5.50 8.01 15.99
C VAL A 218 4.93 8.04 14.58
N PRO A 219 4.51 9.20 14.06
CA PRO A 219 4.12 9.32 12.66
C PRO A 219 5.31 9.13 11.71
N TRP A 220 5.14 8.35 10.63
CA TRP A 220 6.15 8.16 9.59
C TRP A 220 5.57 7.62 8.28
N GLN A 221 6.28 7.81 7.15
CA GLN A 221 5.91 7.29 5.84
C GLN A 221 6.21 5.79 5.76
N LEU A 222 5.20 4.94 5.74
CA LEU A 222 5.42 3.49 5.77
C LEU A 222 6.13 2.99 4.53
N GLY A 223 5.66 3.37 3.35
CA GLY A 223 6.16 2.82 2.11
C GLY A 223 5.75 3.61 0.89
N ALA A 224 6.02 3.03 -0.27
CA ALA A 224 5.81 3.68 -1.56
C ALA A 224 5.35 2.72 -2.64
N VAL A 225 4.84 3.30 -3.73
CA VAL A 225 4.82 2.71 -5.06
C VAL A 225 6.15 3.01 -5.71
N PHE A 226 6.75 2.02 -6.34
CA PHE A 226 8.05 2.12 -7.00
C PHE A 226 8.14 1.23 -8.24
N THR A 227 9.13 1.48 -9.05
CA THR A 227 9.43 0.70 -10.25
C THR A 227 10.94 0.65 -10.50
N SER A 228 11.40 0.01 -11.57
CA SER A 228 12.80 0.05 -11.98
C SER A 228 13.10 1.26 -12.89
N PRO A 229 14.33 1.79 -12.90
CA PRO A 229 14.75 2.77 -13.89
C PRO A 229 14.54 2.30 -15.32
N LYS A 230 14.73 1.00 -15.58
CA LYS A 230 14.48 0.38 -16.88
C LYS A 230 13.01 0.51 -17.31
N THR A 231 12.08 0.22 -16.40
CA THR A 231 10.64 0.37 -16.68
C THR A 231 10.29 1.82 -17.00
N ILE A 232 10.89 2.79 -16.30
CA ILE A 232 10.68 4.22 -16.61
C ILE A 232 11.24 4.56 -17.98
N ALA A 233 12.45 4.12 -18.31
CA ALA A 233 13.11 4.43 -19.59
C ALA A 233 12.35 3.82 -20.78
N ASP A 234 11.95 2.57 -20.67
CA ASP A 234 11.36 1.81 -21.80
C ASP A 234 9.83 1.93 -21.86
N ARG A 235 9.16 2.16 -20.74
CA ARG A 235 7.71 2.03 -20.57
C ARG A 235 7.10 3.11 -19.65
N ARG A 236 7.61 4.34 -19.67
CA ARG A 236 7.09 5.44 -18.84
C ARG A 236 5.55 5.58 -18.89
N PRO A 237 4.89 5.46 -20.06
CA PRO A 237 3.43 5.51 -20.12
C PRO A 237 2.71 4.42 -19.31
N LEU A 238 3.35 3.27 -19.07
CA LEU A 238 2.80 2.23 -18.18
C LEU A 238 2.71 2.75 -16.73
N VAL A 239 3.78 3.39 -16.24
CA VAL A 239 3.83 3.95 -14.88
C VAL A 239 2.79 5.06 -14.72
N GLU A 240 2.68 5.94 -15.72
CA GLU A 240 1.70 7.04 -15.72
C GLU A 240 0.26 6.53 -15.73
N LYS A 241 -0.07 5.55 -16.59
CA LYS A 241 -1.38 4.89 -16.60
C LYS A 241 -1.70 4.22 -15.26
N PHE A 242 -0.72 3.52 -14.66
CA PHE A 242 -0.89 2.92 -13.35
C PHE A 242 -1.23 3.99 -12.30
N LEU A 243 -0.51 5.10 -12.28
CA LEU A 243 -0.73 6.18 -11.32
C LEU A 243 -2.09 6.89 -11.51
N VAL A 244 -2.65 6.92 -12.72
CA VAL A 244 -4.03 7.39 -12.94
C VAL A 244 -5.03 6.50 -12.17
N GLY A 245 -4.97 5.19 -12.34
CA GLY A 245 -5.84 4.25 -11.62
C GLY A 245 -5.57 4.26 -10.12
N TYR A 246 -4.30 4.27 -9.73
CA TYR A 246 -3.89 4.30 -8.32
C TYR A 246 -4.44 5.52 -7.57
N ARG A 247 -4.31 6.74 -8.13
CA ARG A 247 -4.82 7.97 -7.51
C ARG A 247 -6.33 7.95 -7.37
N ARG A 248 -7.06 7.43 -8.35
CA ARG A 248 -8.53 7.24 -8.21
C ARG A 248 -8.86 6.31 -7.05
N GLY A 249 -8.11 5.19 -6.91
CA GLY A 249 -8.25 4.28 -5.79
C GLY A 249 -7.88 4.91 -4.44
N ALA A 250 -6.82 5.72 -4.39
CA ALA A 250 -6.38 6.45 -3.20
C ALA A 250 -7.40 7.52 -2.78
N ALA A 251 -7.95 8.27 -3.72
CA ALA A 251 -8.98 9.26 -3.47
C ALA A 251 -10.27 8.61 -2.93
N ALA A 252 -10.75 7.53 -3.56
CA ALA A 252 -11.94 6.80 -3.11
C ALA A 252 -11.73 6.16 -1.73
N TYR A 253 -10.54 5.60 -1.48
CA TYR A 253 -10.16 5.10 -0.16
C TYR A 253 -10.20 6.22 0.89
N HIS A 254 -9.58 7.36 0.59
CA HIS A 254 -9.52 8.51 1.51
C HIS A 254 -10.91 9.10 1.77
N GLU A 255 -11.74 9.21 0.74
CA GLU A 255 -13.11 9.69 0.87
C GLU A 255 -13.96 8.78 1.77
N ALA A 256 -13.84 7.46 1.61
CA ALA A 256 -14.59 6.49 2.39
C ALA A 256 -14.07 6.35 3.84
N PHE A 257 -12.74 6.45 4.05
CA PHE A 257 -12.08 6.03 5.29
C PHE A 257 -11.18 7.10 5.92
N GLY A 258 -11.00 8.26 5.30
CA GLY A 258 -10.05 9.28 5.75
C GLY A 258 -10.50 10.12 6.94
N LYS A 259 -11.81 10.14 7.25
CA LYS A 259 -12.31 10.96 8.35
C LYS A 259 -12.17 10.25 9.69
N ARG A 260 -11.66 10.99 10.70
CA ARG A 260 -11.57 10.54 12.10
C ARG A 260 -12.18 11.58 13.02
N GLU A 261 -12.96 11.11 14.00
CA GLU A 261 -13.45 11.92 15.12
C GLU A 261 -13.08 11.21 16.42
N ASN A 262 -12.35 11.89 17.29
CA ASN A 262 -11.80 11.31 18.53
C ASN A 262 -11.05 9.99 18.30
N GLY A 263 -10.25 9.91 17.22
CA GLY A 263 -9.49 8.71 16.84
C GLY A 263 -10.32 7.57 16.23
N LYS A 264 -11.65 7.73 16.12
CA LYS A 264 -12.54 6.72 15.53
C LYS A 264 -12.84 7.04 14.09
N LEU A 265 -12.93 6.00 13.26
CA LEU A 265 -13.36 6.11 11.88
C LEU A 265 -14.79 6.65 11.80
N VAL A 266 -14.97 7.68 10.97
CA VAL A 266 -16.29 8.17 10.56
C VAL A 266 -16.49 7.74 9.11
N PRO A 267 -17.48 6.88 8.82
CA PRO A 267 -17.76 6.46 7.45
C PRO A 267 -18.03 7.65 6.54
N GLY A 268 -17.32 7.70 5.43
CA GLY A 268 -17.53 8.68 4.36
C GLY A 268 -18.42 8.14 3.24
N PRO A 269 -18.54 8.88 2.13
CA PRO A 269 -19.25 8.43 0.94
C PRO A 269 -18.73 7.07 0.44
N ASN A 270 -19.64 6.23 -0.06
CA ASN A 270 -19.33 4.90 -0.61
C ASN A 270 -18.62 3.93 0.36
N TYR A 271 -18.70 4.20 1.67
CA TYR A 271 -18.05 3.37 2.70
C TYR A 271 -18.38 1.88 2.55
N GLU A 272 -19.68 1.53 2.43
CA GLU A 272 -20.14 0.14 2.37
C GLU A 272 -19.59 -0.59 1.13
N GLU A 273 -19.52 0.07 0.00
CA GLU A 273 -18.93 -0.49 -1.21
C GLU A 273 -17.42 -0.70 -1.03
N MET A 274 -16.71 0.31 -0.55
CA MET A 274 -15.25 0.25 -0.41
C MET A 274 -14.82 -0.78 0.65
N ILE A 275 -15.53 -0.86 1.77
CA ILE A 275 -15.23 -1.86 2.81
C ILE A 275 -15.57 -3.28 2.33
N GLY A 276 -16.63 -3.44 1.52
CA GLY A 276 -16.99 -4.71 0.88
C GLY A 276 -15.90 -5.21 -0.06
N ILE A 277 -15.35 -4.33 -0.90
CA ILE A 277 -14.20 -4.66 -1.78
C ILE A 277 -13.02 -5.13 -0.95
N LEU A 278 -12.61 -4.35 0.05
CA LEU A 278 -11.46 -4.69 0.88
C LEU A 278 -11.68 -6.00 1.66
N SER A 279 -12.88 -6.20 2.20
CA SER A 279 -13.27 -7.43 2.91
C SER A 279 -13.14 -8.66 2.01
N SER A 280 -13.64 -8.59 0.79
CA SER A 280 -13.55 -9.66 -0.21
C SER A 280 -12.10 -10.00 -0.56
N VAL A 281 -11.29 -8.98 -0.88
CA VAL A 281 -9.88 -9.16 -1.29
C VAL A 281 -9.02 -9.67 -0.14
N LEU A 282 -9.20 -9.11 1.06
CA LEU A 282 -8.42 -9.50 2.25
C LEU A 282 -8.94 -10.80 2.90
N LYS A 283 -10.11 -11.28 2.48
CA LYS A 283 -10.80 -12.46 3.07
C LYS A 283 -11.01 -12.30 4.57
N GLN A 284 -11.43 -11.11 4.99
CA GLN A 284 -11.69 -10.76 6.38
C GLN A 284 -13.07 -10.12 6.54
N PRO A 285 -13.75 -10.32 7.67
CA PRO A 285 -15.02 -9.64 7.95
C PRO A 285 -14.87 -8.11 7.87
N PRO A 286 -15.88 -7.37 7.36
CA PRO A 286 -15.83 -5.91 7.21
C PRO A 286 -15.42 -5.18 8.51
N ALA A 287 -15.92 -5.65 9.67
CA ALA A 287 -15.60 -5.05 10.96
C ALA A 287 -14.10 -5.15 11.32
N LEU A 288 -13.44 -6.28 10.98
CA LEU A 288 -12.00 -6.44 11.21
C LEU A 288 -11.18 -5.56 10.25
N VAL A 289 -11.60 -5.45 8.99
CA VAL A 289 -10.96 -4.56 8.02
C VAL A 289 -11.11 -3.11 8.45
N ALA A 290 -12.32 -2.68 8.84
CA ALA A 290 -12.60 -1.32 9.30
C ALA A 290 -11.78 -0.90 10.53
N ALA A 291 -11.49 -1.86 11.42
CA ALA A 291 -10.65 -1.64 12.60
C ALA A 291 -9.15 -1.51 12.27
N GLY A 292 -8.75 -1.69 11.00
CA GLY A 292 -7.34 -1.70 10.58
C GLY A 292 -7.07 -0.93 9.30
N LEU A 293 -7.64 0.28 9.14
CA LEU A 293 -7.48 1.10 7.95
C LEU A 293 -6.42 2.19 8.17
N PRO A 294 -5.27 2.13 7.45
CA PRO A 294 -4.19 3.11 7.58
C PRO A 294 -4.54 4.47 6.94
N PHE A 295 -3.73 5.48 7.25
CA PHE A 295 -3.76 6.73 6.49
C PHE A 295 -3.18 6.50 5.09
N ILE A 296 -3.93 6.96 4.08
CA ILE A 296 -3.50 7.02 2.68
C ILE A 296 -3.74 8.42 2.16
N ASP A 297 -2.69 9.02 1.58
CA ASP A 297 -2.81 10.33 0.94
C ASP A 297 -3.63 10.19 -0.34
N PRO A 298 -4.69 11.01 -0.55
CA PRO A 298 -5.59 10.87 -1.69
C PRO A 298 -4.93 11.08 -3.05
N ASP A 299 -3.82 11.81 -3.08
CA ASP A 299 -3.07 12.11 -4.30
C ASP A 299 -1.82 11.24 -4.44
N GLY A 300 -1.49 10.41 -3.43
CA GLY A 300 -0.27 9.61 -3.40
C GLY A 300 1.01 10.42 -3.15
N ARG A 301 0.91 11.56 -2.45
CA ARG A 301 2.04 12.45 -2.14
C ARG A 301 2.93 11.87 -1.06
N LEU A 302 4.24 11.93 -1.27
CA LEU A 302 5.26 11.44 -0.35
C LEU A 302 5.59 12.46 0.74
N ASP A 303 5.85 11.98 1.95
CA ASP A 303 6.63 12.70 2.95
C ASP A 303 8.13 12.44 2.67
N VAL A 304 8.72 13.29 1.84
CA VAL A 304 10.11 13.11 1.40
C VAL A 304 11.08 13.26 2.56
N GLY A 305 10.84 14.23 3.44
CA GLY A 305 11.71 14.46 4.61
C GLY A 305 11.74 13.28 5.57
N ASP A 306 10.64 12.52 5.66
CA ASP A 306 10.61 11.30 6.47
C ASP A 306 11.42 10.16 5.83
N ILE A 307 11.43 10.03 4.51
CA ILE A 307 12.28 9.04 3.81
C ILE A 307 13.76 9.32 4.12
N TYR A 308 14.20 10.59 4.12
CA TYR A 308 15.56 10.97 4.53
C TYR A 308 15.86 10.56 5.98
N LYS A 309 14.91 10.74 6.91
CA LYS A 309 15.08 10.30 8.31
C LYS A 309 15.23 8.79 8.42
N GLN A 310 14.46 8.01 7.66
CA GLN A 310 14.55 6.56 7.65
C GLN A 310 15.91 6.08 7.11
N VAL A 311 16.38 6.66 6.00
CA VAL A 311 17.69 6.34 5.44
C VAL A 311 18.80 6.67 6.45
N ALA A 312 18.78 7.88 7.04
CA ALA A 312 19.75 8.28 8.06
C ALA A 312 19.72 7.36 9.29
N PHE A 313 18.54 6.92 9.74
CA PHE A 313 18.42 5.93 10.81
C PHE A 313 19.14 4.62 10.45
N TRP A 314 18.85 4.03 9.29
CA TRP A 314 19.47 2.78 8.88
C TRP A 314 20.96 2.91 8.57
N GLN A 315 21.42 4.08 8.14
CA GLN A 315 22.85 4.39 8.02
C GLN A 315 23.53 4.40 9.40
N SER A 316 22.87 4.98 10.42
CA SER A 316 23.41 5.01 11.79
C SER A 316 23.55 3.64 12.43
N THR A 317 22.72 2.68 12.02
CA THR A 317 22.77 1.27 12.47
C THR A 317 23.64 0.38 11.58
N GLY A 318 24.22 0.93 10.52
CA GLY A 318 25.07 0.18 9.57
C GLY A 318 24.29 -0.73 8.61
N GLN A 319 22.96 -0.63 8.53
CA GLN A 319 22.13 -1.47 7.67
C GLN A 319 21.90 -0.89 6.28
N VAL A 320 22.14 0.41 6.09
CA VAL A 320 22.14 1.09 4.80
C VAL A 320 23.51 1.72 4.56
N ALA A 321 23.98 1.66 3.33
CA ALA A 321 25.27 2.23 2.93
C ALA A 321 25.32 3.74 3.24
N ARG A 322 26.46 4.23 3.71
CA ARG A 322 26.61 5.63 4.17
C ARG A 322 26.43 6.67 3.06
N ASP A 323 26.66 6.29 1.82
CA ASP A 323 26.52 7.09 0.60
C ASP A 323 25.14 7.01 -0.05
N ALA A 324 24.21 6.27 0.54
CA ALA A 324 22.83 6.22 0.05
C ALA A 324 22.14 7.58 0.23
N ASP A 325 21.79 8.21 -0.91
CA ASP A 325 21.07 9.49 -0.94
C ASP A 325 19.65 9.28 -1.49
N PRO A 326 18.59 9.57 -0.73
CA PRO A 326 17.21 9.47 -1.21
C PRO A 326 16.92 10.26 -2.49
N LYS A 327 17.63 11.36 -2.73
CA LYS A 327 17.51 12.17 -3.94
C LYS A 327 17.74 11.33 -5.22
N ALA A 328 18.61 10.34 -5.16
CA ALA A 328 18.96 9.52 -6.31
C ALA A 328 17.84 8.56 -6.77
N PHE A 329 16.89 8.23 -5.88
CA PHE A 329 15.87 7.23 -6.16
C PHE A 329 14.43 7.70 -5.91
N ILE A 330 14.19 9.00 -5.75
CA ILE A 330 12.83 9.56 -5.64
C ILE A 330 12.58 10.42 -6.89
N ASP A 331 11.61 10.01 -7.72
CA ASP A 331 11.18 10.79 -8.87
C ASP A 331 9.86 11.53 -8.57
N LEU A 332 9.98 12.80 -8.21
CA LEU A 332 8.85 13.66 -7.87
C LEU A 332 8.02 14.11 -9.08
N SER A 333 8.44 13.78 -10.32
CA SER A 333 7.72 14.17 -11.53
C SER A 333 6.41 13.40 -11.76
N PHE A 334 6.22 12.27 -11.08
CA PHE A 334 5.05 11.41 -11.27
C PHE A 334 3.80 11.85 -10.48
N VAL A 335 3.98 12.61 -9.41
CA VAL A 335 2.89 13.09 -8.55
C VAL A 335 3.07 14.58 -8.25
N GLN A 336 1.99 15.36 -8.36
CA GLN A 336 2.02 16.78 -8.03
C GLN A 336 1.98 17.01 -6.51
N GLY A 337 2.92 17.82 -6.03
CA GLY A 337 3.03 18.18 -4.62
C GLY A 337 3.55 17.03 -3.75
N HIS A 338 4.37 17.38 -2.77
CA HIS A 338 4.93 16.44 -1.80
C HIS A 338 5.20 17.18 -0.49
N PHE A 339 5.29 16.43 0.63
CA PHE A 339 5.52 16.99 1.95
C PHE A 339 7.01 17.00 2.29
N ASN A 340 7.43 18.03 3.05
CA ASN A 340 8.77 18.09 3.68
C ASN A 340 9.92 17.83 2.68
N VAL A 341 9.82 18.34 1.46
CA VAL A 341 10.88 18.19 0.44
C VAL A 341 12.10 19.02 0.88
N PRO A 342 13.29 18.41 1.05
CA PRO A 342 14.48 19.16 1.44
C PRO A 342 14.82 20.27 0.45
N GLY A 343 15.10 21.48 0.95
CA GLY A 343 15.46 22.64 0.13
C GLY A 343 14.29 23.36 -0.57
N LYS A 344 13.05 23.04 -0.19
CA LYS A 344 11.85 23.78 -0.62
C LYS A 344 11.18 24.46 0.55
#